data_fbb563677ac67491475451f5339f40a4
#
_entry.id   fbb563677ac67491475451f5339f40a4
#
_cell.length_a   1.000
_cell.length_b   1.000
_cell.length_c   1.000
_cell.angle_alpha   90.00
_cell.angle_beta   90.00
_cell.angle_gamma   90.00
#
_symmetry.space_group_name_H-M   'P 1'
#
loop_
_entity.id
_entity.type
_entity.pdbx_description
1 polymer ?
#
loop_
_entity_poly.entity_id
_entity_poly.type
_entity_poly.pdbx_seq_one_letter_code
_entity_poly.pdbx_strand_id
1 'polypeptide(L)'
;EYVHDSTVAIVAALLLFMLPATKETRLLDWKAASQVPWGVAMIVGGGYAIAAGFESTGLADWLGNQLVFISQYPFFIVMVLVIGFVMIFTEFNSNTATANILLPVLASMAVAAAINPLLLMIPAAVASSLGFMMPAGTGPNTVIFGSERVTVADMVKCGFWLDLISLLIVVVMMYFIIMPWLGFDSALPQWAI
;
A
#
# COMPACT_ATOMS: atom_id res chain seq x y z
N GLU A 1 -19.81 11.21 17.77
CA GLU A 1 -19.93 12.00 16.55
C GLU A 1 -21.06 11.41 15.71
N TYR A 2 -22.06 12.26 15.37
CA TYR A 2 -23.26 11.79 14.67
C TYR A 2 -23.14 11.85 13.14
N VAL A 3 -22.04 12.35 12.60
CA VAL A 3 -21.81 12.52 11.16
C VAL A 3 -20.43 11.97 10.80
N HIS A 4 -20.41 10.93 9.98
CA HIS A 4 -19.20 10.36 9.41
C HIS A 4 -18.87 11.00 8.05
N ASP A 5 -17.59 11.06 7.68
CA ASP A 5 -17.15 11.59 6.39
C ASP A 5 -17.81 10.87 5.21
N SER A 6 -18.07 9.57 5.36
CA SER A 6 -18.82 8.78 4.37
C SER A 6 -20.27 9.29 4.17
N THR A 7 -20.93 9.74 5.24
CA THR A 7 -22.29 10.31 5.15
C THR A 7 -22.27 11.62 4.36
N VAL A 8 -21.29 12.48 4.64
CA VAL A 8 -21.09 13.74 3.91
C VAL A 8 -20.80 13.48 2.44
N ALA A 9 -19.91 12.53 2.14
CA ALA A 9 -19.55 12.16 0.77
C ALA A 9 -20.75 11.63 -0.03
N ILE A 10 -21.57 10.75 0.57
CA ILE A 10 -22.77 10.22 -0.08
C ILE A 10 -23.80 11.34 -0.32
N VAL A 11 -24.06 12.19 0.65
CA VAL A 11 -24.97 13.33 0.49
C VAL A 11 -24.48 14.26 -0.62
N ALA A 12 -23.20 14.61 -0.64
CA ALA A 12 -22.61 15.42 -1.68
C ALA A 12 -22.76 14.77 -3.09
N ALA A 13 -22.49 13.47 -3.18
CA ALA A 13 -22.67 12.72 -4.45
C ALA A 13 -24.13 12.74 -4.91
N LEU A 14 -25.10 12.52 -4.03
CA LEU A 14 -26.52 12.59 -4.36
C LEU A 14 -26.93 13.99 -4.82
N LEU A 15 -26.42 15.04 -4.18
CA LEU A 15 -26.67 16.43 -4.60
C LEU A 15 -26.17 16.69 -6.03
N LEU A 16 -25.04 16.13 -6.43
CA LEU A 16 -24.54 16.26 -7.82
C LEU A 16 -25.51 15.67 -8.86
N PHE A 17 -26.22 14.60 -8.53
CA PHE A 17 -27.28 14.04 -9.39
C PHE A 17 -28.54 14.90 -9.43
N MET A 18 -28.79 15.72 -8.41
CA MET A 18 -29.99 16.54 -8.30
C MET A 18 -29.80 17.95 -8.90
N LEU A 19 -28.60 18.51 -8.76
CA LEU A 19 -28.31 19.88 -9.19
C LEU A 19 -28.21 19.97 -10.73
N PRO A 20 -28.87 20.97 -11.36
CA PRO A 20 -28.77 21.20 -12.80
C PRO A 20 -27.43 21.85 -13.16
N ALA A 21 -26.76 21.35 -14.18
CA ALA A 21 -25.62 22.01 -14.82
C ALA A 21 -26.10 23.02 -15.88
N THR A 22 -27.12 22.60 -16.63
CA THR A 22 -27.82 23.42 -17.64
C THR A 22 -29.32 23.17 -17.53
N LYS A 23 -30.13 23.79 -18.42
CA LYS A 23 -31.59 23.53 -18.46
C LYS A 23 -31.94 22.07 -18.77
N GLU A 24 -31.04 21.33 -19.42
CA GLU A 24 -31.29 19.97 -19.90
C GLU A 24 -30.39 18.93 -19.29
N THR A 25 -29.28 19.32 -18.60
CA THR A 25 -28.30 18.40 -18.05
C THR A 25 -28.09 18.62 -16.55
N ARG A 26 -27.77 17.55 -15.83
CA ARG A 26 -27.38 17.59 -14.42
C ARG A 26 -25.86 17.62 -14.27
N LEU A 27 -25.36 18.02 -13.11
CA LEU A 27 -23.92 18.04 -12.82
C LEU A 27 -23.30 16.66 -12.91
N LEU A 28 -24.04 15.62 -12.50
CA LEU A 28 -23.63 14.23 -12.60
C LEU A 28 -24.80 13.40 -13.15
N ASP A 29 -24.54 12.58 -14.15
CA ASP A 29 -25.45 11.57 -14.66
C ASP A 29 -24.91 10.16 -14.42
N TRP A 30 -25.75 9.14 -14.65
CA TRP A 30 -25.37 7.75 -14.44
C TRP A 30 -24.26 7.30 -15.41
N LYS A 31 -24.21 7.86 -16.59
CA LYS A 31 -23.19 7.54 -17.59
C LYS A 31 -21.80 7.98 -17.12
N ALA A 32 -21.68 9.18 -16.56
CA ALA A 32 -20.43 9.67 -15.95
C ALA A 32 -20.09 8.91 -14.65
N ALA A 33 -21.10 8.67 -13.79
CA ALA A 33 -20.91 7.93 -12.55
C ALA A 33 -20.47 6.47 -12.78
N SER A 34 -20.94 5.82 -13.85
CA SER A 34 -20.53 4.46 -14.19
C SER A 34 -19.08 4.36 -14.69
N GLN A 35 -18.48 5.48 -15.11
CA GLN A 35 -17.07 5.55 -15.55
C GLN A 35 -16.10 5.73 -14.38
N VAL A 36 -16.59 5.94 -13.16
CA VAL A 36 -15.73 5.92 -11.95
C VAL A 36 -15.01 4.58 -11.87
N PRO A 37 -13.71 4.57 -11.58
CA PRO A 37 -12.93 3.33 -11.47
C PRO A 37 -13.31 2.54 -10.21
N TRP A 38 -14.47 1.90 -10.23
CA TRP A 38 -15.01 1.11 -9.11
C TRP A 38 -14.07 0.02 -8.62
N GLY A 39 -13.19 -0.47 -9.51
CA GLY A 39 -12.14 -1.42 -9.14
C GLY A 39 -11.23 -0.89 -8.03
N VAL A 40 -10.90 0.41 -8.02
CA VAL A 40 -10.09 1.03 -6.96
C VAL A 40 -10.84 1.01 -5.63
N ALA A 41 -12.12 1.39 -5.63
CA ALA A 41 -12.94 1.35 -4.41
C ALA A 41 -13.07 -0.08 -3.85
N MET A 42 -13.22 -1.08 -4.72
CA MET A 42 -13.28 -2.49 -4.33
C MET A 42 -11.95 -3.00 -3.76
N ILE A 43 -10.83 -2.62 -4.34
CA ILE A 43 -9.49 -3.01 -3.84
C ILE A 43 -9.25 -2.39 -2.46
N VAL A 44 -9.52 -1.08 -2.29
CA VAL A 44 -9.35 -0.39 -1.01
C VAL A 44 -10.27 -1.00 0.06
N GLY A 45 -11.56 -1.16 -0.25
CA GLY A 45 -12.52 -1.78 0.67
C GLY A 45 -12.16 -3.23 1.01
N GLY A 46 -11.67 -4.00 0.03
CA GLY A 46 -11.16 -5.35 0.23
C GLY A 46 -9.95 -5.39 1.16
N GLY A 47 -9.02 -4.45 1.03
CA GLY A 47 -7.86 -4.31 1.93
C GLY A 47 -8.29 -4.07 3.39
N TYR A 48 -9.23 -3.15 3.61
CA TYR A 48 -9.80 -2.92 4.96
C TYR A 48 -10.56 -4.13 5.49
N ALA A 49 -11.31 -4.84 4.64
CA ALA A 49 -12.02 -6.05 5.05
C ALA A 49 -11.04 -7.17 5.47
N ILE A 50 -9.92 -7.31 4.76
CA ILE A 50 -8.85 -8.26 5.12
C ILE A 50 -8.24 -7.87 6.47
N ALA A 51 -7.90 -6.60 6.68
CA ALA A 51 -7.36 -6.12 7.95
C ALA A 51 -8.31 -6.37 9.13
N ALA A 52 -9.60 -6.04 8.97
CA ALA A 52 -10.63 -6.34 9.96
C ALA A 52 -10.78 -7.85 10.21
N GLY A 53 -10.62 -8.69 9.19
CA GLY A 53 -10.58 -10.14 9.30
C GLY A 53 -9.40 -10.63 10.15
N PHE A 54 -8.21 -10.03 9.96
CA PHE A 54 -7.02 -10.34 10.76
C PHE A 54 -7.24 -10.04 12.26
N GLU A 55 -7.83 -8.89 12.56
CA GLU A 55 -8.14 -8.50 13.95
C GLU A 55 -9.22 -9.39 14.57
N SER A 56 -10.36 -9.54 13.89
CA SER A 56 -11.52 -10.28 14.43
C SER A 56 -11.29 -11.77 14.62
N THR A 57 -10.39 -12.37 13.85
CA THR A 57 -10.03 -13.80 13.94
C THR A 57 -8.87 -14.07 14.88
N GLY A 58 -8.19 -13.04 15.40
CA GLY A 58 -6.95 -13.18 16.17
C GLY A 58 -5.75 -13.61 15.31
N LEU A 59 -5.88 -13.57 13.98
CA LEU A 59 -4.80 -13.92 13.07
C LEU A 59 -3.64 -12.93 13.16
N ALA A 60 -3.94 -11.65 13.42
CA ALA A 60 -2.93 -10.63 13.65
C ALA A 60 -2.06 -10.97 14.88
N ASP A 61 -2.70 -11.36 15.99
CA ASP A 61 -1.99 -11.77 17.21
C ASP A 61 -1.18 -13.06 17.00
N TRP A 62 -1.75 -14.02 16.27
CA TRP A 62 -1.03 -15.25 15.95
C TRP A 62 0.21 -14.98 15.11
N LEU A 63 0.11 -14.15 14.07
CA LEU A 63 1.23 -13.73 13.25
C LEU A 63 2.24 -12.92 14.06
N GLY A 64 1.77 -11.99 14.91
CA GLY A 64 2.61 -11.22 15.81
C GLY A 64 3.44 -12.14 16.70
N ASN A 65 2.84 -13.18 17.28
CA ASN A 65 3.52 -14.18 18.09
C ASN A 65 4.53 -15.01 17.28
N GLN A 66 4.22 -15.34 16.00
CA GLN A 66 5.20 -15.98 15.12
C GLN A 66 6.37 -15.06 14.79
N LEU A 67 6.11 -13.75 14.76
CA LEU A 67 7.14 -12.74 14.48
C LEU A 67 7.93 -12.30 15.72
N VAL A 68 7.61 -12.81 16.91
CA VAL A 68 8.40 -12.55 18.13
C VAL A 68 9.87 -12.92 17.94
N PHE A 69 10.17 -13.96 17.15
CA PHE A 69 11.57 -14.26 16.81
C PHE A 69 12.22 -13.14 15.98
N ILE A 70 11.44 -12.40 15.18
CA ILE A 70 11.94 -11.26 14.40
C ILE A 70 12.31 -10.09 15.31
N SER A 71 11.60 -9.90 16.43
CA SER A 71 11.92 -8.86 17.42
C SER A 71 13.30 -9.05 18.07
N GLN A 72 13.88 -10.24 17.97
CA GLN A 72 15.25 -10.53 18.41
C GLN A 72 16.30 -9.99 17.42
N TYR A 73 15.89 -9.68 16.20
CA TYR A 73 16.79 -9.09 15.20
C TYR A 73 16.76 -7.56 15.27
N PRO A 74 17.86 -6.89 14.95
CA PRO A 74 17.87 -5.44 14.79
C PRO A 74 16.75 -4.98 13.85
N PHE A 75 16.05 -3.92 14.23
CA PHE A 75 14.93 -3.36 13.42
C PHE A 75 15.32 -3.16 11.95
N PHE A 76 16.58 -2.81 11.69
CA PHE A 76 17.14 -2.70 10.35
C PHE A 76 16.91 -3.96 9.50
N ILE A 77 17.14 -5.14 10.06
CA ILE A 77 16.95 -6.42 9.33
C ILE A 77 15.47 -6.64 9.04
N VAL A 78 14.60 -6.39 10.01
CA VAL A 78 13.14 -6.49 9.82
C VAL A 78 12.68 -5.58 8.69
N MET A 79 13.14 -4.35 8.68
CA MET A 79 12.80 -3.36 7.65
C MET A 79 13.26 -3.83 6.25
N VAL A 80 14.49 -4.31 6.13
CA VAL A 80 15.03 -4.84 4.85
C VAL A 80 14.18 -6.01 4.34
N LEU A 81 13.82 -6.94 5.22
CA LEU A 81 13.00 -8.10 4.85
C LEU A 81 11.59 -7.68 4.41
N VAL A 82 10.95 -6.75 5.11
CA VAL A 82 9.61 -6.23 4.74
C VAL A 82 9.68 -5.51 3.40
N ILE A 83 10.63 -4.60 3.20
CA ILE A 83 10.80 -3.88 1.94
C ILE A 83 11.04 -4.88 0.80
N GLY A 84 11.97 -5.81 0.95
CA GLY A 84 12.27 -6.82 -0.06
C GLY A 84 11.07 -7.70 -0.39
N PHE A 85 10.29 -8.11 0.61
CA PHE A 85 9.06 -8.87 0.41
C PHE A 85 8.01 -8.06 -0.39
N VAL A 86 7.78 -6.80 -0.01
CA VAL A 86 6.83 -5.92 -0.72
C VAL A 86 7.26 -5.68 -2.16
N MET A 87 8.55 -5.46 -2.42
CA MET A 87 9.10 -5.31 -3.76
C MET A 87 8.89 -6.55 -4.63
N ILE A 88 9.18 -7.73 -4.11
CA ILE A 88 8.92 -8.99 -4.83
C ILE A 88 7.41 -9.16 -5.08
N PHE A 89 6.58 -8.85 -4.09
CA PHE A 89 5.13 -9.01 -4.21
C PHE A 89 4.54 -8.06 -5.28
N THR A 90 5.03 -6.82 -5.37
CA THR A 90 4.56 -5.84 -6.35
C THR A 90 4.96 -6.18 -7.79
N GLU A 91 5.98 -6.99 -8.00
CA GLU A 91 6.34 -7.47 -9.35
C GLU A 91 5.23 -8.27 -10.03
N PHE A 92 4.44 -8.98 -9.24
CA PHE A 92 3.34 -9.83 -9.72
C PHE A 92 1.97 -9.17 -9.59
N ASN A 93 1.89 -8.01 -8.92
CA ASN A 93 0.65 -7.30 -8.64
C ASN A 93 0.81 -5.83 -8.98
N SER A 94 -0.32 -5.12 -9.22
CA SER A 94 -0.25 -3.67 -9.37
C SER A 94 0.20 -3.00 -8.07
N ASN A 95 0.97 -1.91 -8.18
CA ASN A 95 1.47 -1.13 -7.05
C ASN A 95 0.35 -0.73 -6.08
N THR A 96 -0.78 -0.26 -6.62
CA THR A 96 -1.97 0.15 -5.84
C THR A 96 -2.57 -1.04 -5.10
N ALA A 97 -2.70 -2.20 -5.75
CA ALA A 97 -3.23 -3.40 -5.10
C ALA A 97 -2.29 -3.87 -3.98
N THR A 98 -0.98 -3.89 -4.25
CA THR A 98 0.04 -4.25 -3.27
C THR A 98 -0.04 -3.36 -2.03
N ALA A 99 -0.06 -2.04 -2.20
CA ALA A 99 -0.17 -1.10 -1.09
C ALA A 99 -1.47 -1.32 -0.29
N ASN A 100 -2.62 -1.36 -0.97
CA ASN A 100 -3.92 -1.49 -0.30
C ASN A 100 -4.12 -2.82 0.43
N ILE A 101 -3.47 -3.89 -0.02
CA ILE A 101 -3.54 -5.20 0.65
C ILE A 101 -2.53 -5.27 1.81
N LEU A 102 -1.28 -4.88 1.55
CA LEU A 102 -0.21 -5.14 2.51
C LEU A 102 -0.11 -4.10 3.63
N LEU A 103 -0.44 -2.81 3.39
CA LEU A 103 -0.31 -1.80 4.42
C LEU A 103 -1.19 -2.06 5.65
N PRO A 104 -2.48 -2.39 5.54
CA PRO A 104 -3.30 -2.73 6.70
C PRO A 104 -2.79 -3.98 7.43
N VAL A 105 -2.33 -4.99 6.68
CA VAL A 105 -1.77 -6.21 7.26
C VAL A 105 -0.48 -5.90 8.04
N LEU A 106 0.43 -5.12 7.46
CA LEU A 106 1.66 -4.70 8.13
C LEU A 106 1.40 -3.84 9.36
N ALA A 107 0.34 -2.99 9.32
CA ALA A 107 -0.07 -2.21 10.49
C ALA A 107 -0.48 -3.12 11.65
N SER A 108 -1.40 -4.07 11.40
CA SER A 108 -1.86 -5.01 12.41
C SER A 108 -0.71 -5.88 12.96
N MET A 109 0.18 -6.34 12.08
CA MET A 109 1.37 -7.10 12.48
C MET A 109 2.33 -6.28 13.34
N ALA A 110 2.55 -5.01 13.01
CA ALA A 110 3.41 -4.12 13.78
C ALA A 110 2.86 -3.88 15.18
N VAL A 111 1.54 -3.64 15.30
CA VAL A 111 0.85 -3.50 16.60
C VAL A 111 1.02 -4.76 17.44
N ALA A 112 0.76 -5.94 16.86
CA ALA A 112 0.91 -7.22 17.55
C ALA A 112 2.37 -7.47 18.01
N ALA A 113 3.36 -6.99 17.27
CA ALA A 113 4.79 -7.07 17.61
C ALA A 113 5.25 -5.94 18.53
N ALA A 114 4.36 -5.05 19.00
CA ALA A 114 4.67 -3.85 19.80
C ALA A 114 5.68 -2.90 19.10
N ILE A 115 5.64 -2.83 17.77
CA ILE A 115 6.46 -1.94 16.93
C ILE A 115 5.59 -0.81 16.42
N ASN A 116 6.15 0.39 16.26
CA ASN A 116 5.45 1.51 15.64
C ASN A 116 5.05 1.16 14.18
N PRO A 117 3.74 1.12 13.85
CA PRO A 117 3.25 0.71 12.54
C PRO A 117 3.82 1.53 11.39
N LEU A 118 4.05 2.82 11.59
CA LEU A 118 4.56 3.71 10.54
C LEU A 118 5.97 3.33 10.09
N LEU A 119 6.75 2.69 10.95
CA LEU A 119 8.10 2.23 10.59
C LEU A 119 8.09 1.08 9.56
N LEU A 120 7.01 0.31 9.48
CA LEU A 120 6.83 -0.72 8.46
C LEU A 120 5.98 -0.20 7.29
N MET A 121 4.94 0.59 7.57
CA MET A 121 4.01 1.06 6.53
C MET A 121 4.64 2.06 5.58
N ILE A 122 5.42 3.04 6.07
CA ILE A 122 6.03 4.07 5.21
C ILE A 122 6.97 3.43 4.18
N PRO A 123 7.98 2.63 4.57
CA PRO A 123 8.87 2.01 3.60
C PRO A 123 8.14 1.00 2.71
N ALA A 124 7.13 0.29 3.21
CA ALA A 124 6.31 -0.62 2.41
C ALA A 124 5.48 0.12 1.36
N ALA A 125 4.91 1.28 1.68
CA ALA A 125 4.19 2.13 0.73
C ALA A 125 5.10 2.62 -0.41
N VAL A 126 6.34 2.99 -0.10
CA VAL A 126 7.32 3.35 -1.12
C VAL A 126 7.72 2.11 -1.94
N ALA A 127 8.02 0.99 -1.26
CA ALA A 127 8.45 -0.26 -1.87
C ALA A 127 7.40 -0.84 -2.82
N SER A 128 6.11 -0.66 -2.54
CA SER A 128 5.03 -1.11 -3.43
C SER A 128 5.05 -0.46 -4.82
N SER A 129 5.76 0.65 -4.97
CA SER A 129 5.93 1.35 -6.25
C SER A 129 7.25 1.04 -6.96
N LEU A 130 8.07 0.18 -6.38
CA LEU A 130 9.42 -0.15 -6.85
C LEU A 130 9.44 -1.58 -7.44
N GLY A 131 8.63 -1.82 -8.47
CA GLY A 131 8.62 -3.08 -9.21
C GLY A 131 9.13 -2.84 -10.63
N PHE A 132 10.38 -3.24 -10.91
CA PHE A 132 11.05 -2.95 -12.19
C PHE A 132 11.35 -4.18 -13.04
N MET A 133 11.16 -5.40 -12.50
CA MET A 133 11.54 -6.64 -13.19
C MET A 133 10.47 -7.15 -14.15
N MET A 134 9.18 -7.07 -13.79
CA MET A 134 8.12 -7.73 -14.53
C MET A 134 7.27 -6.77 -15.35
N PRO A 135 6.88 -7.15 -16.60
CA PRO A 135 5.98 -6.33 -17.41
C PRO A 135 4.62 -6.05 -16.75
N ALA A 136 4.12 -7.00 -15.97
CA ALA A 136 2.82 -6.92 -15.32
C ALA A 136 2.82 -6.04 -14.06
N GLY A 137 3.98 -5.74 -13.47
CA GLY A 137 4.11 -5.01 -12.21
C GLY A 137 3.57 -3.58 -12.29
N THR A 138 3.84 -2.87 -13.39
CA THR A 138 3.41 -1.48 -13.56
C THR A 138 2.96 -1.18 -14.99
N GLY A 139 2.10 -0.17 -15.14
CA GLY A 139 1.68 0.30 -16.48
C GLY A 139 2.85 0.70 -17.38
N PRO A 140 3.84 1.49 -16.92
CA PRO A 140 5.04 1.80 -17.70
C PRO A 140 5.79 0.57 -18.18
N ASN A 141 5.97 -0.45 -17.34
CA ASN A 141 6.64 -1.69 -17.70
C ASN A 141 5.90 -2.41 -18.83
N THR A 142 4.56 -2.45 -18.76
CA THR A 142 3.71 -3.04 -19.79
C THR A 142 3.89 -2.31 -21.14
N VAL A 143 3.96 -0.96 -21.13
CA VAL A 143 4.17 -0.15 -22.34
C VAL A 143 5.54 -0.42 -22.97
N ILE A 144 6.59 -0.49 -22.15
CA ILE A 144 7.95 -0.80 -22.63
C ILE A 144 7.99 -2.19 -23.24
N PHE A 145 7.42 -3.18 -22.56
CA PHE A 145 7.36 -4.55 -23.07
C PHE A 145 6.53 -4.64 -24.37
N GLY A 146 5.42 -3.92 -24.45
CA GLY A 146 4.57 -3.84 -25.65
C GLY A 146 5.24 -3.21 -26.87
N SER A 147 6.42 -2.57 -26.70
CA SER A 147 7.22 -2.07 -27.83
C SER A 147 7.90 -3.19 -28.63
N GLU A 148 7.89 -4.44 -28.13
CA GLU A 148 8.55 -5.64 -28.69
C GLU A 148 10.08 -5.51 -28.87
N ARG A 149 10.70 -4.47 -28.26
CA ARG A 149 12.14 -4.22 -28.33
C ARG A 149 12.90 -4.81 -27.15
N VAL A 150 12.19 -5.21 -26.09
CA VAL A 150 12.77 -5.68 -24.82
C VAL A 150 12.12 -7.00 -24.46
N THR A 151 12.93 -7.98 -24.09
CA THR A 151 12.44 -9.27 -23.60
C THR A 151 12.21 -9.24 -22.09
N VAL A 152 11.38 -10.17 -21.57
CA VAL A 152 11.20 -10.33 -20.11
C VAL A 152 12.55 -10.59 -19.42
N ALA A 153 13.43 -11.36 -20.04
CA ALA A 153 14.77 -11.65 -19.49
C ALA A 153 15.63 -10.39 -19.36
N ASP A 154 15.55 -9.46 -20.32
CA ASP A 154 16.25 -8.18 -20.24
C ASP A 154 15.67 -7.30 -19.14
N MET A 155 14.33 -7.27 -19.00
CA MET A 155 13.66 -6.53 -17.92
C MET A 155 14.06 -7.06 -16.55
N VAL A 156 14.01 -8.37 -16.35
CA VAL A 156 14.41 -8.99 -15.07
C VAL A 156 15.87 -8.68 -14.75
N LYS A 157 16.76 -8.78 -15.72
CA LYS A 157 18.19 -8.53 -15.51
C LYS A 157 18.49 -7.10 -15.12
N CYS A 158 17.87 -6.13 -15.77
CA CYS A 158 18.07 -4.71 -15.45
C CYS A 158 17.27 -4.32 -14.20
N GLY A 159 16.02 -4.77 -14.09
CA GLY A 159 15.12 -4.49 -12.99
C GLY A 159 15.66 -4.99 -11.65
N PHE A 160 16.25 -6.18 -11.61
CA PHE A 160 16.86 -6.71 -10.39
C PHE A 160 17.90 -5.76 -9.77
N TRP A 161 18.76 -5.16 -10.58
CA TRP A 161 19.72 -4.19 -10.06
C TRP A 161 19.06 -2.88 -9.61
N LEU A 162 18.02 -2.44 -10.33
CA LEU A 162 17.25 -1.27 -9.93
C LEU A 162 16.52 -1.52 -8.60
N ASP A 163 15.92 -2.69 -8.43
CA ASP A 163 15.26 -3.08 -7.19
C ASP A 163 16.23 -3.12 -6.02
N LEU A 164 17.41 -3.71 -6.22
CA LEU A 164 18.44 -3.77 -5.18
C LEU A 164 18.94 -2.38 -4.77
N ILE A 165 19.18 -1.50 -5.75
CA ILE A 165 19.59 -0.11 -5.49
C ILE A 165 18.45 0.65 -4.78
N SER A 166 17.23 0.49 -5.24
CA SER A 166 16.04 1.14 -4.65
C SER A 166 15.80 0.66 -3.22
N LEU A 167 15.92 -0.62 -2.94
CA LEU A 167 15.86 -1.18 -1.59
C LEU A 167 16.89 -0.50 -0.68
N LEU A 168 18.14 -0.42 -1.12
CA LEU A 168 19.21 0.24 -0.36
C LEU A 168 18.88 1.71 -0.09
N ILE A 169 18.40 2.44 -1.11
CA ILE A 169 18.03 3.85 -0.98
C ILE A 169 16.89 4.01 0.05
N VAL A 170 15.82 3.20 -0.04
CA VAL A 170 14.68 3.28 0.88
C VAL A 170 15.12 2.99 2.31
N VAL A 171 15.94 1.96 2.52
CA VAL A 171 16.47 1.62 3.84
C VAL A 171 17.32 2.75 4.42
N VAL A 172 18.23 3.31 3.63
CA VAL A 172 19.09 4.42 4.06
C VAL A 172 18.25 5.66 4.36
N MET A 173 17.29 6.01 3.49
CA MET A 173 16.42 7.16 3.71
C MET A 173 15.56 6.99 4.96
N MET A 174 14.99 5.81 5.17
CA MET A 174 14.21 5.52 6.38
C MET A 174 15.04 5.70 7.63
N TYR A 175 16.21 5.06 7.67
CA TYR A 175 17.02 4.99 8.89
C TYR A 175 17.72 6.31 9.24
N PHE A 176 18.25 7.02 8.24
CA PHE A 176 19.06 8.22 8.47
C PHE A 176 18.29 9.54 8.29
N ILE A 177 17.17 9.54 7.60
CA ILE A 177 16.43 10.77 7.31
C ILE A 177 15.04 10.73 7.95
N ILE A 178 14.20 9.75 7.61
CA ILE A 178 12.78 9.77 7.96
C ILE A 178 12.58 9.53 9.45
N MET A 179 13.21 8.49 10.01
CA MET A 179 13.10 8.19 11.45
C MET A 179 13.58 9.34 12.34
N PRO A 180 14.78 9.93 12.11
CA PRO A 180 15.23 11.06 12.92
C PRO A 180 14.39 12.32 12.71
N TRP A 181 13.95 12.60 11.48
CA TRP A 181 13.17 13.81 11.17
C TRP A 181 11.75 13.78 11.77
N LEU A 182 11.10 12.64 11.76
CA LEU A 182 9.77 12.45 12.34
C LEU A 182 9.80 12.11 13.83
N GLY A 183 10.99 11.91 14.40
CA GLY A 183 11.16 11.54 15.81
C GLY A 183 10.53 10.17 16.12
N PHE A 184 10.51 9.26 15.16
CA PHE A 184 9.96 7.92 15.37
C PHE A 184 10.86 7.07 16.24
N ASP A 185 10.28 6.59 17.34
CA ASP A 185 10.83 5.50 18.13
C ASP A 185 10.29 4.15 17.63
N SER A 186 11.04 3.08 17.87
CA SER A 186 10.60 1.71 17.56
C SER A 186 9.44 1.25 18.44
N ALA A 187 9.22 1.90 19.59
CA ALA A 187 8.15 1.56 20.51
C ALA A 187 6.75 1.87 19.93
N LEU A 188 5.76 1.09 20.33
CA LEU A 188 4.37 1.27 19.94
C LEU A 188 3.83 2.60 20.48
N PRO A 189 3.38 3.53 19.64
CA PRO A 189 2.85 4.82 20.09
C PRO A 189 1.42 4.66 20.65
N GLN A 190 1.04 5.55 21.57
CA GLN A 190 -0.28 5.50 22.24
C GLN A 190 -1.46 5.63 21.27
N TRP A 191 -1.29 6.29 20.13
CA TRP A 191 -2.36 6.42 19.12
C TRP A 191 -2.63 5.13 18.34
N ALA A 192 -1.76 4.14 18.41
CA ALA A 192 -1.87 2.86 17.70
C ALA A 192 -2.47 1.74 18.57
N ILE A 193 -2.81 2.04 19.81
CA ILE A 193 -3.51 1.16 20.77
C ILE A 193 -5.03 1.50 20.74
#